data_30d0af9c997c9debb048d7b6de672eb5
#
_entry.id   30d0af9c997c9debb048d7b6de672eb5
#
_cell.length_a   1.000
_cell.length_b   1.000
_cell.length_c   1.000
_cell.angle_alpha   90.00
_cell.angle_beta   90.00
_cell.angle_gamma   90.00
#
_symmetry.space_group_name_H-M   'P 1'
#
loop_
_entity.id
_entity.type
_entity.pdbx_description
1 polymer ?
#
loop_
_entity_poly.entity_id
_entity_poly.type
_entity_poly.pdbx_seq_one_letter_code
_entity_poly.pdbx_strand_id
1 'polypeptide(L)'
;MKIVLERAYKHLSNDKIMYFLINKFQHKIDWGNRYNSNYALSIANLIIEQQISFKAAITVKKRFSKLTEGKTSEEIIQMTNQELQSIGISFRKADYIKNVFNFFNTNYTDLESMTDKE
;
A
#
# COMPACT_ATOMS: atom_id res chain seq x y z
N MET A 1 16.49 -2.99 -6.44
CA MET A 1 15.70 -4.01 -5.72
C MET A 1 16.10 -5.44 -6.10
N LYS A 2 16.12 -5.80 -7.38
CA LYS A 2 16.46 -7.16 -7.82
C LYS A 2 17.83 -7.65 -7.33
N ILE A 3 18.88 -6.82 -7.45
CA ILE A 3 20.24 -7.13 -7.00
C ILE A 3 20.29 -7.36 -5.49
N VAL A 4 19.56 -6.54 -4.72
CA VAL A 4 19.48 -6.66 -3.26
C VAL A 4 18.80 -7.96 -2.87
N LEU A 5 17.72 -8.32 -3.54
CA LEU A 5 17.00 -9.59 -3.29
C LEU A 5 17.87 -10.82 -3.63
N GLU A 6 18.59 -10.78 -4.72
CA GLU A 6 19.50 -11.87 -5.10
C GLU A 6 20.60 -12.08 -4.05
N ARG A 7 21.17 -10.99 -3.53
CA ARG A 7 22.17 -11.06 -2.44
C ARG A 7 21.55 -11.60 -1.15
N ALA A 8 20.35 -11.15 -0.81
CA ALA A 8 19.64 -11.62 0.36
C ALA A 8 19.32 -13.10 0.26
N TYR A 9 18.82 -13.58 -0.87
CA TYR A 9 18.53 -14.99 -1.09
C TYR A 9 19.81 -15.84 -1.00
N LYS A 10 20.90 -15.38 -1.58
CA LYS A 10 22.20 -16.07 -1.51
C LYS A 10 22.69 -16.21 -0.06
N HIS A 11 22.58 -15.12 0.71
CA HIS A 11 22.98 -15.11 2.12
C HIS A 11 22.09 -16.05 2.97
N LEU A 12 20.77 -15.92 2.82
CA LEU A 12 19.79 -16.72 3.56
C LEU A 12 19.82 -18.22 3.19
N SER A 13 20.29 -18.55 1.99
CA SER A 13 20.41 -19.94 1.54
C SER A 13 21.47 -20.75 2.30
N ASN A 14 22.29 -20.11 3.14
CA ASN A 14 23.19 -20.78 4.06
C ASN A 14 22.45 -21.49 5.20
N ASP A 15 21.22 -21.08 5.52
CA ASP A 15 20.34 -21.74 6.46
C ASP A 15 19.47 -22.76 5.72
N LYS A 16 19.43 -24.01 6.20
CA LYS A 16 18.70 -25.10 5.53
C LYS A 16 17.20 -24.84 5.43
N ILE A 17 16.60 -24.27 6.46
CA ILE A 17 15.16 -23.97 6.49
C ILE A 17 14.86 -22.83 5.50
N MET A 18 15.67 -21.78 5.52
CA MET A 18 15.53 -20.66 4.60
C MET A 18 15.75 -21.07 3.15
N TYR A 19 16.74 -21.93 2.90
CA TYR A 19 16.98 -22.48 1.56
C TYR A 19 15.74 -23.20 1.03
N PHE A 20 15.13 -24.04 1.85
CA PHE A 20 13.89 -24.75 1.48
C PHE A 20 12.75 -23.78 1.18
N LEU A 21 12.54 -22.79 2.04
CA LEU A 21 11.47 -21.80 1.88
C LEU A 21 11.67 -20.94 0.63
N ILE A 22 12.89 -20.49 0.38
CA ILE A 22 13.24 -19.70 -0.79
C ILE A 22 12.94 -20.49 -2.07
N ASN A 23 13.42 -21.72 -2.16
CA ASN A 23 13.18 -22.56 -3.35
C ASN A 23 11.70 -22.85 -3.57
N LYS A 24 10.91 -22.98 -2.50
CA LYS A 24 9.48 -23.28 -2.59
C LYS A 24 8.64 -22.06 -2.94
N PHE A 25 8.97 -20.89 -2.42
CA PHE A 25 8.09 -19.72 -2.44
C PHE A 25 8.61 -18.53 -3.24
N GLN A 26 9.91 -18.44 -3.58
CA GLN A 26 10.46 -17.25 -4.24
C GLN A 26 9.72 -16.86 -5.52
N HIS A 27 9.22 -17.83 -6.28
CA HIS A 27 8.48 -17.60 -7.53
C HIS A 27 7.02 -17.18 -7.30
N LYS A 28 6.52 -17.32 -6.07
CA LYS A 28 5.15 -16.97 -5.69
C LYS A 28 5.05 -15.57 -5.09
N ILE A 29 6.20 -14.95 -4.78
CA ILE A 29 6.24 -13.62 -4.20
C ILE A 29 6.59 -12.63 -5.31
N ASP A 30 5.65 -11.77 -5.63
CA ASP A 30 5.85 -10.68 -6.58
C ASP A 30 6.04 -9.38 -5.80
N TRP A 31 7.28 -8.97 -5.67
CA TRP A 31 7.65 -7.73 -4.98
C TRP A 31 7.21 -6.48 -5.75
N GLY A 32 7.12 -6.59 -7.08
CA GLY A 32 6.70 -5.49 -7.95
C GLY A 32 5.26 -5.05 -7.73
N ASN A 33 4.37 -5.97 -7.38
CA ASN A 33 2.96 -5.66 -7.14
C ASN A 33 2.71 -4.75 -5.94
N ARG A 34 3.69 -4.59 -5.07
CA ARG A 34 3.58 -3.70 -3.90
C ARG A 34 4.03 -2.28 -4.18
N TYR A 35 4.66 -2.04 -5.33
CA TYR A 35 5.12 -0.71 -5.71
C TYR A 35 4.06 0.01 -6.53
N ASN A 36 3.65 1.16 -6.04
CA ASN A 36 2.76 2.07 -6.73
C ASN A 36 3.36 3.48 -6.65
N SER A 37 3.48 4.14 -7.79
CA SER A 37 3.96 5.52 -7.86
C SER A 37 3.00 6.53 -7.20
N ASN A 38 1.74 6.15 -7.01
CA ASN A 38 0.78 6.96 -6.26
C ASN A 38 0.88 6.64 -4.77
N TYR A 39 1.70 7.39 -4.06
CA TYR A 39 1.94 7.17 -2.63
C TYR A 39 0.70 7.37 -1.77
N ALA A 40 -0.15 8.34 -2.11
CA ALA A 40 -1.40 8.57 -1.39
C ALA A 40 -2.30 7.34 -1.45
N LEU A 41 -2.46 6.74 -2.62
CA LEU A 41 -3.25 5.52 -2.80
C LEU A 41 -2.63 4.33 -2.05
N SER A 42 -1.32 4.19 -2.10
CA SER A 42 -0.61 3.12 -1.40
C SER A 42 -0.80 3.21 0.12
N ILE A 43 -0.66 4.40 0.68
CA ILE A 43 -0.86 4.64 2.13
C ILE A 43 -2.32 4.45 2.50
N ALA A 44 -3.26 4.91 1.68
CA ALA A 44 -4.69 4.70 1.92
C ALA A 44 -5.03 3.20 1.99
N ASN A 45 -4.48 2.39 1.10
CA ASN A 45 -4.66 0.94 1.15
C ASN A 45 -4.08 0.32 2.43
N LEU A 46 -2.95 0.80 2.92
CA LEU A 46 -2.38 0.35 4.19
C LEU A 46 -3.26 0.73 5.38
N ILE A 47 -3.85 1.92 5.38
CA ILE A 47 -4.81 2.35 6.41
C ILE A 47 -6.04 1.43 6.41
N ILE A 48 -6.55 1.07 5.25
CA ILE A 48 -7.70 0.16 5.12
C ILE A 48 -7.40 -1.21 5.74
N GLU A 49 -6.19 -1.72 5.52
CA GLU A 49 -5.78 -3.05 5.99
C GLU A 49 -5.65 -3.17 7.51
N GLN A 50 -5.46 -2.06 8.22
CA GLN A 50 -5.18 -2.09 9.65
C GLN A 50 -6.34 -2.67 10.44
N GLN A 51 -6.02 -3.60 11.35
CA GLN A 51 -6.95 -4.18 12.33
C GLN A 51 -8.16 -4.90 11.73
N ILE A 52 -8.06 -5.40 10.50
CA ILE A 52 -9.09 -6.24 9.87
C ILE A 52 -8.45 -7.51 9.30
N SER A 53 -9.27 -8.52 9.05
CA SER A 53 -8.78 -9.76 8.45
C SER A 53 -8.31 -9.54 7.01
N PHE A 54 -7.41 -10.41 6.56
CA PHE A 54 -6.93 -10.38 5.17
C PHE A 54 -8.08 -10.45 4.15
N LYS A 55 -9.05 -11.31 4.40
CA LYS A 55 -10.22 -11.47 3.53
C LYS A 55 -11.08 -10.20 3.49
N ALA A 56 -11.32 -9.58 4.65
CA ALA A 56 -12.06 -8.33 4.72
C ALA A 56 -11.30 -7.20 4.02
N ALA A 57 -9.99 -7.15 4.19
CA ALA A 57 -9.13 -6.13 3.54
C ALA A 57 -9.24 -6.20 2.01
N ILE A 58 -9.23 -7.39 1.43
CA ILE A 58 -9.38 -7.57 -0.02
C ILE A 58 -10.70 -6.96 -0.50
N THR A 59 -11.80 -7.24 0.19
CA THR A 59 -13.12 -6.74 -0.17
C THR A 59 -13.20 -5.21 -0.07
N VAL A 60 -12.72 -4.66 1.04
CA VAL A 60 -12.76 -3.20 1.27
C VAL A 60 -11.86 -2.46 0.28
N LYS A 61 -10.67 -2.97 0.01
CA LYS A 61 -9.78 -2.37 -0.99
C LYS A 61 -10.36 -2.38 -2.40
N LYS A 62 -11.06 -3.43 -2.78
CA LYS A 62 -11.80 -3.47 -4.06
C LYS A 62 -12.88 -2.40 -4.13
N ARG A 63 -13.65 -2.23 -3.06
CA ARG A 63 -14.67 -1.19 -2.98
C ARG A 63 -14.06 0.21 -3.05
N PHE A 64 -12.94 0.41 -2.37
CA PHE A 64 -12.21 1.68 -2.40
C PHE A 64 -11.69 1.99 -3.81
N SER A 65 -11.07 1.01 -4.47
CA SER A 65 -10.59 1.15 -5.84
C SER A 65 -11.73 1.53 -6.80
N LYS A 66 -12.87 0.88 -6.68
CA LYS A 66 -14.05 1.18 -7.49
C LYS A 66 -14.61 2.57 -7.22
N LEU A 67 -14.68 2.97 -5.94
CA LEU A 67 -15.18 4.27 -5.52
C LEU A 67 -14.31 5.42 -6.03
N THR A 68 -12.99 5.21 -6.09
CA THR A 68 -12.01 6.24 -6.48
C THR A 68 -11.58 6.17 -7.94
N GLU A 69 -12.08 5.18 -8.70
CA GLU A 69 -11.75 5.01 -10.10
C GLU A 69 -12.08 6.27 -10.92
N GLY A 70 -11.10 6.75 -11.66
CA GLY A 70 -11.23 7.95 -12.49
C GLY A 70 -11.32 9.27 -11.73
N LYS A 71 -11.17 9.27 -10.41
CA LYS A 71 -11.21 10.48 -9.59
C LYS A 71 -9.82 11.06 -9.35
N THR A 72 -9.74 12.39 -9.36
CA THR A 72 -8.52 13.10 -8.96
C THR A 72 -8.38 13.16 -7.43
N SER A 73 -7.18 13.52 -6.95
CA SER A 73 -6.95 13.70 -5.52
C SER A 73 -7.89 14.73 -4.91
N GLU A 74 -8.14 15.84 -5.62
CA GLU A 74 -9.10 16.86 -5.17
C GLU A 74 -10.51 16.30 -5.01
N GLU A 75 -10.96 15.50 -5.96
CA GLU A 75 -12.30 14.88 -5.90
C GLU A 75 -12.41 13.92 -4.71
N ILE A 76 -11.36 13.17 -4.41
CA ILE A 76 -11.32 12.28 -3.24
C ILE A 76 -11.36 13.08 -1.94
N ILE A 77 -10.62 14.18 -1.85
CA ILE A 77 -10.60 15.08 -0.69
C ILE A 77 -11.99 15.69 -0.45
N GLN A 78 -12.72 16.00 -1.52
CA GLN A 78 -14.06 16.58 -1.44
C GLN A 78 -15.15 15.56 -1.07
N MET A 79 -14.87 14.28 -1.13
CA MET A 79 -15.85 13.25 -0.73
C MET A 79 -16.21 13.40 0.75
N THR A 80 -17.47 13.13 1.08
CA THR A 80 -17.89 13.12 2.49
C THR A 80 -17.33 11.88 3.20
N ASN A 81 -17.18 11.96 4.52
CA ASN A 81 -16.77 10.81 5.30
C ASN A 81 -17.80 9.66 5.20
N GLN A 82 -19.09 9.99 5.03
CA GLN A 82 -20.14 8.99 4.82
C GLN A 82 -19.93 8.22 3.53
N GLU A 83 -19.57 8.89 2.45
CA GLU A 83 -19.27 8.22 1.18
C GLU A 83 -18.07 7.26 1.31
N LEU A 84 -17.00 7.69 1.99
CA LEU A 84 -15.86 6.83 2.25
C LEU A 84 -16.21 5.66 3.18
N GLN A 85 -17.02 5.91 4.20
CA GLN A 85 -17.49 4.85 5.11
C GLN A 85 -18.36 3.79 4.41
N SER A 86 -18.99 4.13 3.29
CA SER A 86 -19.83 3.20 2.54
C SER A 86 -19.09 1.96 2.05
N ILE A 87 -17.74 2.02 1.95
CA ILE A 87 -16.92 0.87 1.57
C ILE A 87 -16.66 -0.10 2.73
N GLY A 88 -17.04 0.26 3.96
CA GLY A 88 -16.87 -0.58 5.14
C GLY A 88 -15.73 -0.18 6.05
N ILE A 89 -15.32 1.09 6.06
CA ILE A 89 -14.29 1.63 6.96
C ILE A 89 -14.91 2.51 8.04
N SER A 90 -14.16 2.72 9.14
CA SER A 90 -14.56 3.63 10.21
C SER A 90 -14.46 5.11 9.78
N PHE A 91 -15.15 5.99 10.51
CA PHE A 91 -15.02 7.43 10.34
C PHE A 91 -13.56 7.89 10.46
N ARG A 92 -12.83 7.35 11.44
CA ARG A 92 -11.42 7.68 11.67
C ARG A 92 -10.54 7.30 10.48
N LYS A 93 -10.74 6.11 9.90
CA LYS A 93 -10.01 5.68 8.70
C LYS A 93 -10.34 6.58 7.49
N ALA A 94 -11.61 6.94 7.32
CA ALA A 94 -12.04 7.87 6.26
C ALA A 94 -11.33 9.21 6.40
N ASP A 95 -11.25 9.75 7.60
CA ASP A 95 -10.56 11.00 7.90
C ASP A 95 -9.06 10.91 7.61
N TYR A 96 -8.41 9.82 8.04
CA TYR A 96 -6.99 9.59 7.76
C TYR A 96 -6.70 9.49 6.26
N ILE A 97 -7.53 8.82 5.50
CA ILE A 97 -7.39 8.71 4.04
C ILE A 97 -7.46 10.09 3.38
N LYS A 98 -8.43 10.91 3.76
CA LYS A 98 -8.56 12.27 3.24
C LYS A 98 -7.33 13.11 3.59
N ASN A 99 -6.82 13.00 4.80
CA ASN A 99 -5.61 13.70 5.24
C ASN A 99 -4.38 13.31 4.42
N VAL A 100 -4.23 12.03 4.10
CA VAL A 100 -3.14 11.53 3.25
C VAL A 100 -3.21 12.12 1.85
N PHE A 101 -4.38 12.07 1.22
CA PHE A 101 -4.57 12.67 -0.11
C PHE A 101 -4.34 14.17 -0.10
N ASN A 102 -4.79 14.88 0.93
CA ASN A 102 -4.56 16.30 1.09
C ASN A 102 -3.07 16.63 1.25
N PHE A 103 -2.34 15.85 2.04
CA PHE A 103 -0.90 16.03 2.22
C PHE A 103 -0.15 15.93 0.89
N PHE A 104 -0.37 14.87 0.11
CA PHE A 104 0.31 14.67 -1.16
C PHE A 104 -0.17 15.60 -2.27
N ASN A 105 -1.37 16.16 -2.15
CA ASN A 105 -1.88 17.15 -3.09
C ASN A 105 -1.26 18.54 -2.87
N THR A 106 -0.95 18.88 -1.62
CA THR A 106 -0.37 20.18 -1.26
C THR A 106 1.16 20.17 -1.18
N ASN A 107 1.78 18.99 -0.97
CA ASN A 107 3.22 18.83 -0.79
C ASN A 107 3.78 17.90 -1.87
N TYR A 108 4.56 18.47 -2.79
CA TYR A 108 5.34 17.61 -3.69
C TYR A 108 6.52 17.02 -2.92
N THR A 109 6.57 15.70 -2.85
CA THR A 109 7.65 14.98 -2.20
C THR A 109 8.15 13.86 -3.13
N ASP A 110 9.39 13.97 -3.55
CA ASP A 110 10.04 12.93 -4.34
C ASP A 110 10.71 11.92 -3.40
N LEU A 111 9.92 10.95 -2.94
CA LEU A 111 10.38 9.95 -1.98
C LEU A 111 11.44 9.01 -2.58
N GLU A 112 11.45 8.83 -3.90
CA GLU A 112 12.40 7.94 -4.56
C GLU A 112 13.82 8.50 -4.56
N SER A 113 13.97 9.82 -4.58
CA SER A 113 15.28 10.50 -4.54
C SER A 113 15.78 10.79 -3.13
N MET A 114 14.94 10.58 -2.11
CA MET A 114 15.33 10.81 -0.72
C MET A 114 16.29 9.74 -0.21
N THR A 115 17.23 10.18 0.62
CA THR A 115 18.15 9.28 1.33
C THR A 115 17.60 8.97 2.74
N ASP A 116 18.15 7.95 3.37
CA ASP A 116 17.76 7.57 4.74
C ASP A 116 17.97 8.67 5.80
N LYS A 117 18.66 9.74 5.43
CA LYS A 117 18.92 10.89 6.33
C LYS A 117 17.93 12.04 6.14
N GLU A 118 17.10 11.96 5.15
CA GLU A 118 16.07 12.95 4.82
C GLU A 118 14.69 12.52 5.30
#